data_bad11987c8ad7089f63c4cd4705c0c6a
#
_entry.id   bad11987c8ad7089f63c4cd4705c0c6a
#
_cell.length_a   1.000
_cell.length_b   1.000
_cell.length_c   1.000
_cell.angle_alpha   90.00
_cell.angle_beta   90.00
_cell.angle_gamma   90.00
#
_symmetry.space_group_name_H-M   'P 1'
#
loop_
_entity.id
_entity.type
_entity.pdbx_description
1 polymer ?
#
loop_
_entity_poly.entity_id
_entity_poly.type
_entity_poly.pdbx_seq_one_letter_code
_entity_poly.pdbx_strand_id
1 'polypeptide(L)'
;FPERGMQYMNFAIKFKEMLQTELNEIMDELKSLGKERTKKMYMSNGAKEPVFGVTISAMKPIFKKIKYNQSLAEQLYATGNYDAMYLAGMIAEPKKMVEEDFNRWIDGAYFYMISEFIVAVTLAETDIAFSLADRWIDSGKELEVAAGWSCYEWLLGTRKDSEFDKDKLLVMLNRVRITIYNQP
;
A
#
# COMPACT_ATOMS: atom_id res chain seq x y z
N PHE A 1 39.43 13.82 13.21
CA PHE A 1 38.00 13.82 12.85
C PHE A 1 37.64 13.09 11.53
N PRO A 2 38.53 12.71 10.60
CA PRO A 2 38.19 11.99 9.36
C PRO A 2 37.75 10.53 9.59
N GLU A 3 38.27 9.87 10.60
CA GLU A 3 38.02 8.44 10.85
C GLU A 3 36.55 8.14 11.22
N ARG A 4 35.86 9.04 11.94
CA ARG A 4 34.42 8.86 12.27
C ARG A 4 33.56 8.94 11.04
N GLY A 5 33.84 9.84 10.11
CA GLY A 5 33.10 9.96 8.85
C GLY A 5 33.19 8.69 8.02
N MET A 6 34.35 8.08 7.92
CA MET A 6 34.59 6.84 7.20
C MET A 6 33.88 5.63 7.86
N GLN A 7 33.85 5.61 9.20
CA GLN A 7 33.16 4.57 9.96
C GLN A 7 31.62 4.63 9.74
N TYR A 8 31.02 5.83 9.75
CA TYR A 8 29.60 6.00 9.45
C TYR A 8 29.27 5.64 7.99
N MET A 9 30.13 6.01 7.07
CA MET A 9 29.96 5.66 5.65
C MET A 9 30.00 4.14 5.43
N ASN A 10 30.96 3.45 6.04
CA ASN A 10 31.08 1.99 5.97
C ASN A 10 29.88 1.28 6.61
N PHE A 11 29.36 1.81 7.72
CA PHE A 11 28.15 1.30 8.36
C PHE A 11 26.93 1.47 7.44
N ALA A 12 26.76 2.64 6.83
CA ALA A 12 25.65 2.91 5.91
C ALA A 12 25.70 2.00 4.67
N ILE A 13 26.89 1.75 4.12
CA ILE A 13 27.08 0.82 2.98
C ILE A 13 26.66 -0.60 3.38
N LYS A 14 27.20 -1.12 4.48
CA LYS A 14 26.86 -2.46 4.96
C LYS A 14 25.36 -2.61 5.27
N PHE A 15 24.76 -1.59 5.84
CA PHE A 15 23.33 -1.57 6.13
C PHE A 15 22.50 -1.62 4.84
N LYS A 16 22.86 -0.84 3.82
CA LYS A 16 22.23 -0.86 2.50
C LYS A 16 22.40 -2.22 1.81
N GLU A 17 23.56 -2.82 1.87
CA GLU A 17 23.83 -4.15 1.32
C GLU A 17 22.98 -5.23 2.02
N MET A 18 22.85 -5.15 3.34
CA MET A 18 22.00 -6.06 4.12
C MET A 18 20.52 -5.95 3.71
N LEU A 19 19.99 -4.73 3.60
CA LEU A 19 18.62 -4.49 3.17
C LEU A 19 18.38 -4.98 1.74
N GLN A 20 19.35 -4.79 0.83
CA GLN A 20 19.24 -5.29 -0.54
C GLN A 20 19.26 -6.81 -0.59
N THR A 21 20.03 -7.46 0.27
CA THR A 21 20.07 -8.93 0.39
C THR A 21 18.72 -9.46 0.87
N GLU A 22 18.15 -8.84 1.92
CA GLU A 22 16.83 -9.21 2.45
C GLU A 22 15.72 -9.03 1.39
N LEU A 23 15.74 -7.92 0.65
CA LEU A 23 14.81 -7.68 -0.45
C LEU A 23 14.90 -8.79 -1.52
N ASN A 24 16.13 -9.14 -1.94
CA ASN A 24 16.33 -10.16 -2.96
C ASN A 24 15.84 -11.55 -2.50
N GLU A 25 16.12 -11.93 -1.25
CA GLU A 25 15.63 -13.18 -0.67
C GLU A 25 14.10 -13.27 -0.66
N ILE A 26 13.42 -12.16 -0.29
CA ILE A 26 11.96 -12.11 -0.28
C ILE A 26 11.40 -12.13 -1.71
N MET A 27 12.02 -11.43 -2.65
CA MET A 27 11.59 -11.46 -4.06
C MET A 27 11.74 -12.87 -4.66
N ASP A 28 12.82 -13.59 -4.33
CA ASP A 28 13.02 -14.98 -4.78
C ASP A 28 12.01 -15.93 -4.11
N GLU A 29 11.70 -15.73 -2.82
CA GLU A 29 10.67 -16.50 -2.13
C GLU A 29 9.29 -16.26 -2.76
N LEU A 30 8.88 -15.00 -3.00
CA LEU A 30 7.64 -14.66 -3.69
C LEU A 30 7.59 -15.31 -5.09
N LYS A 31 8.66 -15.21 -5.86
CA LYS A 31 8.74 -15.79 -7.19
C LYS A 31 8.55 -17.32 -7.15
N SER A 32 9.12 -17.99 -6.15
CA SER A 32 8.99 -19.44 -5.99
C SER A 32 7.57 -19.90 -5.66
N LEU A 33 6.79 -19.03 -5.00
CA LEU A 33 5.39 -19.25 -4.61
C LEU A 33 4.39 -18.90 -5.71
N GLY A 34 4.84 -18.20 -6.75
CA GLY A 34 4.03 -17.77 -7.87
C GLY A 34 3.39 -18.92 -8.63
N LYS A 35 2.14 -18.71 -9.08
CA LYS A 35 1.37 -19.69 -9.86
C LYS A 35 0.83 -19.05 -11.12
N GLU A 36 1.06 -19.66 -12.26
CA GLU A 36 0.62 -19.16 -13.55
C GLU A 36 -0.90 -18.90 -13.63
N ARG A 37 -1.72 -19.75 -13.00
CA ARG A 37 -3.17 -19.53 -12.92
C ARG A 37 -3.53 -18.25 -12.16
N THR A 38 -2.87 -18.00 -11.04
CA THR A 38 -3.10 -16.80 -10.21
C THR A 38 -2.58 -15.57 -10.92
N LYS A 39 -1.41 -15.65 -11.57
CA LYS A 39 -0.85 -14.59 -12.40
C LYS A 39 -1.81 -14.16 -13.50
N LYS A 40 -2.36 -15.12 -14.27
CA LYS A 40 -3.36 -14.83 -15.30
C LYS A 40 -4.60 -14.16 -14.75
N MET A 41 -5.08 -14.59 -13.58
CA MET A 41 -6.21 -13.97 -12.90
C MET A 41 -5.90 -12.52 -12.50
N TYR A 42 -4.73 -12.25 -11.92
CA TYR A 42 -4.34 -10.88 -11.58
C TYR A 42 -4.20 -9.99 -12.83
N MET A 43 -3.60 -10.50 -13.88
CA MET A 43 -3.46 -9.76 -15.14
C MET A 43 -4.81 -9.48 -15.80
N SER A 44 -5.77 -10.41 -15.74
CA SER A 44 -7.12 -10.18 -16.27
C SER A 44 -7.90 -9.11 -15.48
N ASN A 45 -7.49 -8.83 -14.24
CA ASN A 45 -8.05 -7.78 -13.40
C ASN A 45 -7.27 -6.45 -13.44
N GLY A 46 -6.25 -6.33 -14.31
CA GLY A 46 -5.50 -5.09 -14.51
C GLY A 46 -4.07 -5.08 -14.00
N ALA A 47 -3.60 -6.15 -13.33
CA ALA A 47 -2.19 -6.24 -12.98
C ALA A 47 -1.32 -6.27 -14.24
N LYS A 48 -0.13 -5.65 -14.13
CA LYS A 48 0.87 -5.61 -15.20
C LYS A 48 2.15 -6.31 -14.75
N GLU A 49 2.97 -6.72 -15.68
CA GLU A 49 4.32 -7.20 -15.34
C GLU A 49 5.15 -6.07 -14.67
N PRO A 50 5.98 -6.40 -13.69
CA PRO A 50 6.24 -7.75 -13.17
C PRO A 50 5.17 -8.21 -12.15
N VAL A 51 4.72 -9.45 -12.29
CA VAL A 51 3.78 -10.13 -11.37
C VAL A 51 4.11 -11.63 -11.32
N PHE A 52 4.16 -12.21 -10.13
CA PHE A 52 4.48 -13.61 -9.91
C PHE A 52 3.22 -14.50 -9.80
N GLY A 53 2.13 -13.94 -9.31
CA GLY A 53 0.88 -14.67 -9.07
C GLY A 53 0.85 -15.42 -7.75
N VAL A 54 1.26 -14.78 -6.68
CA VAL A 54 1.25 -15.34 -5.32
C VAL A 54 -0.09 -15.07 -4.65
N THR A 55 -0.72 -16.09 -4.08
CA THR A 55 -1.95 -15.88 -3.31
C THR A 55 -1.65 -15.23 -1.95
N ILE A 56 -2.61 -14.45 -1.43
CA ILE A 56 -2.49 -13.82 -0.10
C ILE A 56 -2.22 -14.88 0.99
N SER A 57 -2.86 -16.05 0.89
CA SER A 57 -2.63 -17.15 1.84
C SER A 57 -1.19 -17.67 1.80
N ALA A 58 -0.53 -17.65 0.64
CA ALA A 58 0.87 -18.05 0.50
C ALA A 58 1.84 -16.98 1.02
N MET A 59 1.43 -15.71 1.09
CA MET A 59 2.24 -14.61 1.68
C MET A 59 2.21 -14.61 3.21
N LYS A 60 1.18 -15.20 3.85
CA LYS A 60 1.04 -15.21 5.32
C LYS A 60 2.26 -15.78 6.07
N PRO A 61 2.91 -16.88 5.64
CA PRO A 61 4.15 -17.35 6.28
C PRO A 61 5.28 -16.34 6.20
N ILE A 62 5.44 -15.66 5.07
CA ILE A 62 6.45 -14.61 4.88
C ILE A 62 6.17 -13.46 5.86
N PHE A 63 4.92 -12.98 5.93
CA PHE A 63 4.52 -11.97 6.91
C PHE A 63 4.83 -12.39 8.35
N LYS A 64 4.53 -13.64 8.73
CA LYS A 64 4.82 -14.15 10.09
C LYS A 64 6.32 -14.12 10.42
N LYS A 65 7.19 -14.33 9.43
CA LYS A 65 8.65 -14.31 9.57
C LYS A 65 9.17 -12.87 9.70
N ILE A 66 8.71 -11.96 8.84
CA ILE A 66 9.17 -10.56 8.77
C ILE A 66 8.50 -9.72 9.86
N LYS A 67 7.20 -9.94 10.11
CA LYS A 67 6.32 -9.07 10.89
C LYS A 67 6.21 -7.69 10.26
N TYR A 68 6.29 -6.62 11.06
CA TYR A 68 6.23 -5.24 10.59
C TYR A 68 7.64 -4.70 10.34
N ASN A 69 7.89 -4.16 9.13
CA ASN A 69 9.18 -3.61 8.73
C ASN A 69 8.97 -2.54 7.65
N GLN A 70 8.87 -1.26 8.05
CA GLN A 70 8.60 -0.17 7.14
C GLN A 70 9.69 -0.01 6.07
N SER A 71 10.97 -0.16 6.44
CA SER A 71 12.08 -0.02 5.47
C SER A 71 12.01 -1.05 4.35
N LEU A 72 11.66 -2.29 4.67
CA LEU A 72 11.49 -3.36 3.69
C LEU A 72 10.18 -3.16 2.89
N ALA A 73 9.11 -2.68 3.55
CA ALA A 73 7.86 -2.35 2.87
C ALA A 73 8.06 -1.33 1.75
N GLU A 74 8.81 -0.26 2.02
CA GLU A 74 9.15 0.77 1.01
C GLU A 74 9.92 0.17 -0.18
N GLN A 75 10.88 -0.70 0.10
CA GLN A 75 11.67 -1.34 -0.96
C GLN A 75 10.84 -2.30 -1.80
N LEU A 76 9.99 -3.12 -1.17
CA LEU A 76 9.09 -4.04 -1.86
C LEU A 76 8.08 -3.27 -2.72
N TYR A 77 7.50 -2.20 -2.18
CA TYR A 77 6.56 -1.36 -2.93
C TYR A 77 7.22 -0.72 -4.16
N ALA A 78 8.44 -0.21 -3.99
CA ALA A 78 9.22 0.42 -5.06
C ALA A 78 9.62 -0.54 -6.20
N THR A 79 9.51 -1.86 -6.02
CA THR A 79 9.77 -2.84 -7.11
C THR A 79 8.76 -2.75 -8.24
N GLY A 80 7.56 -2.21 -8.01
CA GLY A 80 6.45 -2.24 -8.97
C GLY A 80 5.87 -3.65 -9.24
N ASN A 81 6.41 -4.69 -8.61
CA ASN A 81 5.85 -6.03 -8.69
C ASN A 81 4.59 -6.13 -7.83
N TYR A 82 3.46 -6.52 -8.41
CA TYR A 82 2.17 -6.54 -7.70
C TYR A 82 2.21 -7.36 -6.40
N ASP A 83 2.81 -8.56 -6.44
CA ASP A 83 2.88 -9.44 -5.26
C ASP A 83 3.74 -8.83 -4.15
N ALA A 84 4.86 -8.20 -4.54
CA ALA A 84 5.74 -7.48 -3.61
C ALA A 84 5.06 -6.23 -3.03
N MET A 85 4.33 -5.47 -3.85
CA MET A 85 3.53 -4.32 -3.39
C MET A 85 2.45 -4.75 -2.39
N TYR A 86 1.81 -5.89 -2.64
CA TYR A 86 0.81 -6.44 -1.70
C TYR A 86 1.46 -6.84 -0.37
N LEU A 87 2.59 -7.54 -0.41
CA LEU A 87 3.35 -7.88 0.79
C LEU A 87 3.83 -6.62 1.52
N ALA A 88 4.22 -5.56 0.79
CA ALA A 88 4.59 -4.27 1.38
C ALA A 88 3.46 -3.72 2.26
N GLY A 89 2.22 -3.70 1.77
CA GLY A 89 1.05 -3.30 2.57
C GLY A 89 0.86 -4.17 3.81
N MET A 90 1.10 -5.48 3.71
CA MET A 90 0.97 -6.38 4.86
C MET A 90 2.01 -6.14 5.96
N ILE A 91 3.26 -5.74 5.61
CA ILE A 91 4.37 -5.55 6.55
C ILE A 91 4.63 -4.09 6.91
N ALA A 92 3.89 -3.16 6.31
CA ALA A 92 4.01 -1.73 6.61
C ALA A 92 3.72 -1.43 8.08
N GLU A 93 4.26 -0.31 8.55
CA GLU A 93 4.00 0.26 9.86
C GLU A 93 3.24 1.60 9.69
N PRO A 94 1.91 1.57 9.46
CA PRO A 94 1.13 2.74 9.06
C PRO A 94 1.33 3.95 9.99
N LYS A 95 1.48 3.70 11.29
CA LYS A 95 1.72 4.77 12.30
C LYS A 95 3.06 5.47 12.17
N LYS A 96 4.00 4.93 11.40
CA LYS A 96 5.29 5.55 11.08
C LYS A 96 5.27 6.27 9.74
N MET A 97 4.23 6.04 8.92
CA MET A 97 4.09 6.65 7.61
C MET A 97 3.52 8.07 7.74
N VAL A 98 4.04 8.95 6.90
CA VAL A 98 3.56 10.32 6.75
C VAL A 98 2.84 10.50 5.41
N GLU A 99 2.22 11.64 5.20
CA GLU A 99 1.45 11.93 3.99
C GLU A 99 2.27 11.73 2.71
N GLU A 100 3.54 12.13 2.71
CA GLU A 100 4.45 11.98 1.57
C GLU A 100 4.67 10.51 1.18
N ASP A 101 4.64 9.60 2.14
CA ASP A 101 4.76 8.17 1.87
C ASP A 101 3.52 7.65 1.14
N PHE A 102 2.33 8.05 1.60
CA PHE A 102 1.07 7.68 0.95
C PHE A 102 0.93 8.31 -0.44
N ASN A 103 1.34 9.56 -0.62
CA ASN A 103 1.35 10.20 -1.94
C ASN A 103 2.30 9.46 -2.90
N ARG A 104 3.47 9.04 -2.44
CA ARG A 104 4.40 8.22 -3.23
C ARG A 104 3.81 6.85 -3.57
N TRP A 105 3.12 6.21 -2.61
CA TRP A 105 2.49 4.92 -2.84
C TRP A 105 1.31 5.02 -3.82
N ILE A 106 0.45 6.02 -3.69
CA ILE A 106 -0.67 6.20 -4.62
C ILE A 106 -0.20 6.56 -6.03
N ASP A 107 0.86 7.36 -6.16
CA ASP A 107 1.47 7.67 -7.46
C ASP A 107 2.10 6.43 -8.13
N GLY A 108 2.58 5.47 -7.33
CA GLY A 108 3.07 4.17 -7.80
C GLY A 108 1.97 3.16 -8.14
N ALA A 109 0.73 3.39 -7.71
CA ALA A 109 -0.39 2.51 -8.01
C ALA A 109 -0.79 2.63 -9.49
N TYR A 110 -0.99 1.49 -10.15
CA TYR A 110 -1.32 1.47 -11.59
C TYR A 110 -2.65 0.75 -11.89
N PHE A 111 -3.35 0.24 -10.89
CA PHE A 111 -4.72 -0.28 -11.01
C PHE A 111 -5.36 -0.39 -9.60
N TYR A 112 -6.70 -0.60 -9.59
CA TYR A 112 -7.54 -0.49 -8.39
C TYR A 112 -7.12 -1.42 -7.23
N MET A 113 -6.62 -2.63 -7.51
CA MET A 113 -6.21 -3.55 -6.43
C MET A 113 -5.05 -3.00 -5.60
N ILE A 114 -4.20 -2.14 -6.18
CA ILE A 114 -3.12 -1.48 -5.43
C ILE A 114 -3.67 -0.29 -4.67
N SER A 115 -4.42 0.60 -5.33
CA SER A 115 -4.94 1.82 -4.71
C SER A 115 -5.93 1.52 -3.59
N GLU A 116 -6.85 0.56 -3.79
CA GLU A 116 -7.96 0.30 -2.87
C GLU A 116 -7.61 -0.73 -1.77
N PHE A 117 -6.85 -1.82 -2.12
CA PHE A 117 -6.60 -2.93 -1.19
C PHE A 117 -5.19 -2.91 -0.57
N ILE A 118 -4.32 -1.99 -1.00
CA ILE A 118 -3.00 -1.81 -0.40
C ILE A 118 -2.91 -0.40 0.19
N VAL A 119 -2.98 0.63 -0.64
CA VAL A 119 -2.75 2.00 -0.20
C VAL A 119 -3.85 2.50 0.74
N ALA A 120 -5.11 2.35 0.33
CA ALA A 120 -6.27 2.80 1.14
C ALA A 120 -6.38 2.05 2.47
N VAL A 121 -6.15 0.73 2.47
CA VAL A 121 -6.18 -0.09 3.69
C VAL A 121 -5.10 0.34 4.66
N THR A 122 -3.87 0.54 4.16
CA THR A 122 -2.74 1.00 4.99
C THR A 122 -3.00 2.41 5.53
N LEU A 123 -3.57 3.32 4.72
CA LEU A 123 -3.94 4.67 5.15
C LEU A 123 -5.00 4.65 6.26
N ALA A 124 -6.01 3.78 6.17
CA ALA A 124 -7.11 3.70 7.14
C ALA A 124 -6.64 3.37 8.57
N GLU A 125 -5.44 2.81 8.74
CA GLU A 125 -4.83 2.53 10.05
C GLU A 125 -4.13 3.74 10.68
N THR A 126 -4.14 4.91 10.02
CA THR A 126 -3.43 6.13 10.45
C THR A 126 -4.36 7.18 11.03
N ASP A 127 -3.77 8.16 11.74
CA ASP A 127 -4.52 9.32 12.24
C ASP A 127 -4.81 10.36 11.15
N ILE A 128 -4.08 10.33 10.01
CA ILE A 128 -4.28 11.23 8.87
C ILE A 128 -5.30 10.70 7.85
N ALA A 129 -5.87 9.50 8.11
CA ALA A 129 -6.74 8.80 7.16
C ALA A 129 -7.89 9.67 6.63
N PHE A 130 -8.65 10.30 7.53
CA PHE A 130 -9.79 11.15 7.13
C PHE A 130 -9.36 12.33 6.27
N SER A 131 -8.32 13.06 6.69
CA SER A 131 -7.89 14.27 5.99
C SER A 131 -7.28 13.99 4.62
N LEU A 132 -6.53 12.89 4.49
CA LEU A 132 -5.92 12.52 3.21
C LEU A 132 -6.95 11.90 2.27
N ALA A 133 -7.85 11.04 2.77
CA ALA A 133 -8.94 10.48 1.99
C ALA A 133 -9.85 11.56 1.40
N ASP A 134 -10.19 12.61 2.17
CA ASP A 134 -10.97 13.76 1.67
C ASP A 134 -10.29 14.43 0.47
N ARG A 135 -8.99 14.70 0.58
CA ARG A 135 -8.25 15.33 -0.51
C ARG A 135 -8.17 14.44 -1.76
N TRP A 136 -7.97 13.14 -1.56
CA TRP A 136 -7.93 12.21 -2.69
C TRP A 136 -9.28 12.09 -3.40
N ILE A 137 -10.40 12.09 -2.67
CA ILE A 137 -11.75 12.11 -3.27
C ILE A 137 -11.95 13.36 -4.16
N ASP A 138 -11.30 14.47 -3.83
CA ASP A 138 -11.42 15.74 -4.57
C ASP A 138 -10.32 15.94 -5.63
N SER A 139 -9.36 15.04 -5.75
CA SER A 139 -8.18 15.22 -6.60
C SER A 139 -8.47 15.16 -8.12
N GLY A 140 -9.57 14.51 -8.51
CA GLY A 140 -9.90 14.27 -9.92
C GLY A 140 -9.05 13.18 -10.59
N LYS A 141 -8.10 12.56 -9.88
CA LYS A 141 -7.31 11.44 -10.39
C LYS A 141 -8.00 10.12 -10.02
N GLU A 142 -8.30 9.28 -10.99
CA GLU A 142 -9.12 8.07 -10.83
C GLU A 142 -8.68 7.20 -9.64
N LEU A 143 -7.41 6.83 -9.57
CA LEU A 143 -6.90 5.93 -8.51
C LEU A 143 -6.84 6.59 -7.13
N GLU A 144 -6.59 7.91 -7.05
CA GLU A 144 -6.67 8.65 -5.79
C GLU A 144 -8.13 8.72 -5.30
N VAL A 145 -9.07 9.04 -6.20
CA VAL A 145 -10.50 9.08 -5.88
C VAL A 145 -10.97 7.71 -5.39
N ALA A 146 -10.62 6.64 -6.09
CA ALA A 146 -10.94 5.27 -5.69
C ALA A 146 -10.35 4.93 -4.31
N ALA A 147 -9.06 5.24 -4.08
CA ALA A 147 -8.40 5.02 -2.80
C ALA A 147 -9.05 5.83 -1.66
N GLY A 148 -9.44 7.07 -1.91
CA GLY A 148 -10.14 7.90 -0.93
C GLY A 148 -11.47 7.29 -0.47
N TRP A 149 -12.30 6.84 -1.42
CA TRP A 149 -13.56 6.14 -1.10
C TRP A 149 -13.32 4.81 -0.40
N SER A 150 -12.37 4.00 -0.86
CA SER A 150 -12.02 2.73 -0.21
C SER A 150 -11.46 2.94 1.19
N CYS A 151 -10.68 4.00 1.43
CA CYS A 151 -10.24 4.36 2.78
C CYS A 151 -11.43 4.59 3.72
N TYR A 152 -12.47 5.33 3.27
CA TYR A 152 -13.70 5.50 4.06
C TYR A 152 -14.44 4.19 4.29
N GLU A 153 -14.50 3.28 3.32
CA GLU A 153 -15.08 1.95 3.50
C GLU A 153 -14.37 1.19 4.64
N TRP A 154 -13.03 1.17 4.62
CA TRP A 154 -12.25 0.54 5.67
C TRP A 154 -12.41 1.22 7.03
N LEU A 155 -12.45 2.55 7.07
CA LEU A 155 -12.70 3.31 8.31
C LEU A 155 -14.08 2.95 8.91
N LEU A 156 -15.13 2.94 8.08
CA LEU A 156 -16.49 2.57 8.52
C LEU A 156 -16.58 1.14 9.04
N GLY A 157 -15.77 0.22 8.49
CA GLY A 157 -15.72 -1.17 8.94
C GLY A 157 -14.87 -1.42 10.20
N THR A 158 -13.99 -0.48 10.57
CA THR A 158 -12.95 -0.72 11.61
C THR A 158 -12.98 0.26 12.77
N ARG A 159 -13.46 1.49 12.57
CA ARG A 159 -13.53 2.54 13.59
C ARG A 159 -14.85 2.52 14.34
N LYS A 160 -14.88 3.14 15.50
CA LYS A 160 -16.10 3.30 16.31
C LYS A 160 -16.98 4.40 15.72
N ASP A 161 -18.29 4.25 15.82
CA ASP A 161 -19.27 5.25 15.35
C ASP A 161 -19.02 6.65 15.93
N SER A 162 -18.49 6.73 17.15
CA SER A 162 -18.16 8.00 17.82
C SER A 162 -16.98 8.76 17.20
N GLU A 163 -16.20 8.13 16.34
CA GLU A 163 -15.09 8.76 15.63
C GLU A 163 -15.53 9.45 14.33
N PHE A 164 -16.80 9.30 13.93
CA PHE A 164 -17.33 9.87 12.71
C PHE A 164 -18.18 11.11 12.97
N ASP A 165 -17.98 12.13 12.12
CA ASP A 165 -18.88 13.24 11.96
C ASP A 165 -20.08 12.80 11.11
N LYS A 166 -21.27 12.70 11.74
CA LYS A 166 -22.49 12.23 11.08
C LYS A 166 -22.96 13.15 9.97
N ASP A 167 -22.84 14.46 10.15
CA ASP A 167 -23.28 15.46 9.17
C ASP A 167 -22.39 15.37 7.93
N LYS A 168 -21.08 15.22 8.14
CA LYS A 168 -20.11 14.98 7.07
C LYS A 168 -20.43 13.69 6.30
N LEU A 169 -20.71 12.59 7.00
CA LEU A 169 -21.07 11.33 6.34
C LEU A 169 -22.34 11.45 5.50
N LEU A 170 -23.34 12.20 5.94
CA LEU A 170 -24.57 12.48 5.16
C LEU A 170 -24.27 13.26 3.88
N VAL A 171 -23.39 14.28 3.96
CA VAL A 171 -22.92 15.01 2.78
C VAL A 171 -22.20 14.09 1.80
N MET A 172 -21.32 13.23 2.29
CA MET A 172 -20.59 12.27 1.46
C MET A 172 -21.53 11.25 0.81
N LEU A 173 -22.50 10.71 1.56
CA LEU A 173 -23.50 9.78 1.02
C LEU A 173 -24.31 10.43 -0.10
N ASN A 174 -24.72 11.69 0.07
CA ASN A 174 -25.43 12.42 -0.96
C ASN A 174 -24.56 12.65 -2.21
N ARG A 175 -23.27 12.94 -2.02
CA ARG A 175 -22.28 13.06 -3.11
C ARG A 175 -22.18 11.76 -3.90
N VAL A 176 -22.01 10.61 -3.23
CA VAL A 176 -21.98 9.29 -3.88
C VAL A 176 -23.25 9.06 -4.70
N ARG A 177 -24.42 9.33 -4.10
CA ARG A 177 -25.71 9.17 -4.79
C ARG A 177 -25.78 9.97 -6.08
N ILE A 178 -25.33 11.24 -6.07
CA ILE A 178 -25.36 12.10 -7.25
C ILE A 178 -24.35 11.61 -8.30
N THR A 179 -23.16 11.19 -7.87
CA THR A 179 -22.09 10.77 -8.77
C THR A 179 -22.42 9.47 -9.50
N ILE A 180 -22.99 8.48 -8.79
CA ILE A 180 -23.37 7.18 -9.41
C ILE A 180 -24.37 7.35 -10.55
N TYR A 181 -25.32 8.28 -10.43
CA TYR A 181 -26.34 8.51 -11.47
C TYR A 181 -25.85 9.36 -12.64
N ASN A 182 -24.71 10.03 -12.51
CA ASN A 182 -24.18 10.94 -13.51
C ASN A 182 -22.87 10.43 -14.18
N GLN A 183 -22.49 9.18 -13.95
CA GLN A 183 -21.39 8.56 -14.69
C GLN A 183 -21.90 8.11 -16.07
N PRO A 184 -21.12 8.35 -17.15
CA PRO A 184 -21.48 7.95 -18.50
C PRO A 184 -21.56 6.44 -18.67
#